data_530ec8142cde638db4cd24c2fabbf6ec
#
_entry.id   530ec8142cde638db4cd24c2fabbf6ec
#
_cell.length_a   1.000
_cell.length_b   1.000
_cell.length_c   1.000
_cell.angle_alpha   90.00
_cell.angle_beta   90.00
_cell.angle_gamma   90.00
#
_symmetry.space_group_name_H-M   'P 1'
#
loop_
_entity.id
_entity.type
_entity.pdbx_description
1 polymer ?
#
loop_
_entity_poly.entity_id
_entity_poly.type
_entity_poly.pdbx_seq_one_letter_code
_entity_poly.pdbx_strand_id
1 'polypeptide(L)'
;MVTDLACETNTRVAALGATTLKDIRRAPSRLAALSSQMEADRAGAKRFLYARLYNSPGMEEEHGHAAEVVKGVFEVILADPSLLPADHAAQIPTEGPARTVADYIAGMTDTYIEQLWARHLK
;
A
#
# COMPACT_ATOMS: atom_id res chain seq x y z
N MET A 1 6.78 8.06 -19.55
CA MET A 1 7.05 8.16 -18.09
C MET A 1 8.48 7.76 -17.72
N VAL A 2 8.93 6.51 -17.97
CA VAL A 2 10.29 6.09 -17.54
C VAL A 2 11.38 6.94 -18.18
N THR A 3 11.35 7.13 -19.50
CA THR A 3 12.31 7.96 -20.23
C THR A 3 12.29 9.41 -19.75
N ASP A 4 11.11 9.99 -19.53
CA ASP A 4 10.95 11.34 -19.01
C ASP A 4 11.55 11.47 -17.60
N LEU A 5 11.24 10.53 -16.70
CA LEU A 5 11.81 10.49 -15.36
C LEU A 5 13.35 10.46 -15.40
N ALA A 6 13.93 9.62 -16.26
CA ALA A 6 15.38 9.51 -16.39
C ALA A 6 16.00 10.81 -16.94
N CYS A 7 15.42 11.39 -18.00
CA CYS A 7 15.90 12.63 -18.60
C CYS A 7 15.81 13.79 -17.62
N GLU A 8 14.68 13.99 -16.98
CA GLU A 8 14.47 15.09 -16.02
C GLU A 8 15.39 14.92 -14.79
N THR A 9 15.55 13.70 -14.28
CA THR A 9 16.48 13.42 -13.18
C THR A 9 17.91 13.77 -13.57
N ASN A 10 18.37 13.35 -14.74
CA ASN A 10 19.71 13.69 -15.23
C ASN A 10 19.90 15.20 -15.38
N THR A 11 18.90 15.92 -15.89
CA THR A 11 18.92 17.38 -15.98
C THR A 11 19.10 18.04 -14.60
N ARG A 12 18.34 17.56 -13.59
CA ARG A 12 18.42 18.09 -12.22
C ARG A 12 19.76 17.77 -11.56
N VAL A 13 20.27 16.56 -11.74
CA VAL A 13 21.61 16.17 -11.23
C VAL A 13 22.71 17.02 -11.86
N ALA A 14 22.65 17.24 -13.17
CA ALA A 14 23.61 18.09 -13.87
C ALA A 14 23.51 19.55 -13.40
N ALA A 15 22.31 20.08 -13.24
CA ALA A 15 22.11 21.47 -12.74
C ALA A 15 22.61 21.65 -11.29
N LEU A 16 22.57 20.60 -10.46
CA LEU A 16 23.14 20.63 -9.11
C LEU A 16 24.67 20.61 -9.12
N GLY A 17 25.29 20.18 -10.22
CA GLY A 17 26.74 19.98 -10.29
C GLY A 17 27.23 18.85 -9.36
N ALA A 18 26.38 17.90 -9.05
CA ALA A 18 26.71 16.78 -8.16
C ALA A 18 27.75 15.85 -8.79
N THR A 19 28.84 15.60 -8.09
CA THR A 19 29.93 14.71 -8.51
C THR A 19 30.05 13.49 -7.58
N THR A 20 29.41 13.53 -6.43
CA THR A 20 29.44 12.46 -5.44
C THR A 20 28.04 12.08 -4.96
N LEU A 21 27.90 10.85 -4.41
CA LEU A 21 26.66 10.43 -3.76
C LEU A 21 26.29 11.34 -2.57
N LYS A 22 27.26 11.94 -1.92
CA LYS A 22 27.04 12.88 -0.81
C LYS A 22 26.34 14.15 -1.29
N ASP A 23 26.69 14.66 -2.48
CA ASP A 23 26.05 15.83 -3.08
C ASP A 23 24.59 15.53 -3.39
N ILE A 24 24.30 14.34 -3.96
CA ILE A 24 22.93 13.86 -4.22
C ILE A 24 22.11 13.82 -2.92
N ARG A 25 22.65 13.23 -1.85
CA ARG A 25 21.97 13.12 -0.55
C ARG A 25 21.73 14.46 0.15
N ARG A 26 22.51 15.47 -0.17
CA ARG A 26 22.40 16.83 0.39
C ARG A 26 21.63 17.79 -0.49
N ALA A 27 21.09 17.31 -1.62
CA ALA A 27 20.29 18.14 -2.50
C ALA A 27 19.13 18.80 -1.74
N PRO A 28 18.87 20.10 -1.94
CA PRO A 28 17.81 20.83 -1.23
C PRO A 28 16.40 20.41 -1.67
N SER A 29 16.28 19.69 -2.78
CA SER A 29 15.02 19.23 -3.35
C SER A 29 15.17 17.83 -3.95
N ARG A 30 14.03 17.19 -4.22
CA ARG A 30 14.00 15.88 -4.87
C ARG A 30 14.59 15.99 -6.30
N LEU A 31 15.60 15.19 -6.58
CA LEU A 31 16.22 15.11 -7.90
C LEU A 31 15.47 14.16 -8.83
N ALA A 32 15.08 12.98 -8.34
CA ALA A 32 14.29 12.03 -9.12
C ALA A 32 12.84 12.52 -9.23
N ALA A 33 12.49 13.05 -10.39
CA ALA A 33 11.17 13.62 -10.65
C ALA A 33 10.81 13.55 -12.13
N LEU A 34 9.53 13.59 -12.43
CA LEU A 34 8.99 13.77 -13.78
C LEU A 34 9.12 15.24 -14.20
N SER A 35 9.14 15.50 -15.50
CA SER A 35 8.95 16.84 -16.03
C SER A 35 7.59 17.41 -15.63
N SER A 36 7.43 18.73 -15.63
CA SER A 36 6.16 19.38 -15.29
C SER A 36 5.01 18.94 -16.19
N GLN A 37 5.28 18.72 -17.47
CA GLN A 37 4.28 18.22 -18.42
C GLN A 37 3.84 16.79 -18.07
N MET A 38 4.79 15.89 -17.86
CA MET A 38 4.51 14.49 -17.54
C MET A 38 3.80 14.35 -16.17
N GLU A 39 4.12 15.21 -15.21
CA GLU A 39 3.42 15.24 -13.92
C GLU A 39 1.97 15.71 -14.07
N ALA A 40 1.69 16.69 -14.92
CA ALA A 40 0.34 17.12 -15.24
C ALA A 40 -0.46 16.00 -15.93
N ASP A 41 0.15 15.31 -16.90
CA ASP A 41 -0.47 14.18 -17.61
C ASP A 41 -0.75 13.01 -16.64
N ARG A 42 0.21 12.67 -15.77
CA ARG A 42 0.05 11.67 -14.72
C ARG A 42 -1.11 12.02 -13.76
N ALA A 43 -1.17 13.28 -13.32
CA ALA A 43 -2.24 13.76 -12.45
C ALA A 43 -3.60 13.70 -13.14
N GLY A 44 -3.66 14.01 -14.44
CA GLY A 44 -4.85 13.89 -15.28
C GLY A 44 -5.33 12.45 -15.39
N ALA A 45 -4.42 11.54 -15.74
CA ALA A 45 -4.70 10.11 -15.83
C ALA A 45 -5.18 9.54 -14.48
N LYS A 46 -4.53 9.92 -13.38
CA LYS A 46 -4.93 9.51 -12.04
C LYS A 46 -6.36 9.96 -11.71
N ARG A 47 -6.69 11.23 -11.94
CA ARG A 47 -8.06 11.75 -11.72
C ARG A 47 -9.09 11.00 -12.54
N PHE A 48 -8.79 10.71 -13.82
CA PHE A 48 -9.68 9.95 -14.70
C PHE A 48 -9.93 8.54 -14.17
N LEU A 49 -8.87 7.81 -13.76
CA LEU A 49 -9.00 6.48 -13.19
C LEU A 49 -9.81 6.47 -11.89
N TYR A 50 -9.56 7.43 -10.99
CA TYR A 50 -10.34 7.54 -9.76
C TYR A 50 -11.82 7.82 -10.04
N ALA A 51 -12.11 8.73 -10.96
CA ALA A 51 -13.50 9.11 -11.27
C ALA A 51 -14.28 8.02 -12.02
N ARG A 52 -13.60 7.21 -12.84
CA ARG A 52 -14.27 6.27 -13.75
C ARG A 52 -14.15 4.80 -13.37
N LEU A 53 -13.10 4.44 -12.66
CA LEU A 53 -12.82 3.07 -12.29
C LEU A 53 -12.93 2.86 -10.77
N TYR A 54 -12.07 3.49 -9.98
CA TYR A 54 -11.97 3.19 -8.55
C TYR A 54 -13.19 3.61 -7.73
N ASN A 55 -13.92 4.65 -8.16
CA ASN A 55 -15.16 5.11 -7.52
C ASN A 55 -16.40 4.70 -8.36
N SER A 56 -16.32 3.61 -9.12
CA SER A 56 -17.48 3.07 -9.81
C SER A 56 -18.36 2.27 -8.82
N PRO A 57 -19.70 2.23 -9.01
CA PRO A 57 -20.60 1.52 -8.10
C PRO A 57 -20.23 0.06 -7.87
N GLY A 58 -19.74 -0.66 -8.89
CA GLY A 58 -19.28 -2.04 -8.75
C GLY A 58 -18.04 -2.18 -7.87
N MET A 59 -17.10 -1.22 -7.96
CA MET A 59 -15.91 -1.22 -7.10
C MET A 59 -16.25 -0.84 -5.65
N GLU A 60 -17.23 0.05 -5.44
CA GLU A 60 -17.70 0.39 -4.09
C GLU A 60 -18.33 -0.81 -3.39
N GLU A 61 -19.11 -1.63 -4.11
CA GLU A 61 -19.69 -2.86 -3.58
C GLU A 61 -18.61 -3.89 -3.21
N GLU A 62 -17.62 -4.10 -4.09
CA GLU A 62 -16.48 -4.98 -3.82
C GLU A 62 -15.64 -4.49 -2.62
N HIS A 63 -15.36 -3.19 -2.54
CA HIS A 63 -14.66 -2.60 -1.40
C HIS A 63 -15.45 -2.74 -0.09
N GLY A 64 -16.79 -2.60 -0.15
CA GLY A 64 -17.68 -2.82 1.00
C GLY A 64 -17.57 -4.25 1.51
N HIS A 65 -17.69 -5.22 0.62
CA HIS A 65 -17.52 -6.64 0.96
C HIS A 65 -16.13 -6.95 1.54
N ALA A 66 -15.07 -6.48 0.88
CA ALA A 66 -13.71 -6.68 1.37
C ALA A 66 -13.50 -6.07 2.78
N ALA A 67 -14.07 -4.90 3.04
CA ALA A 67 -14.00 -4.27 4.36
C ALA A 67 -14.73 -5.08 5.43
N GLU A 68 -15.89 -5.66 5.12
CA GLU A 68 -16.63 -6.56 6.03
C GLU A 68 -15.82 -7.81 6.33
N VAL A 69 -15.24 -8.45 5.31
CA VAL A 69 -14.39 -9.63 5.45
C VAL A 69 -13.19 -9.36 6.35
N VAL A 70 -12.43 -8.30 6.07
CA VAL A 70 -11.26 -7.92 6.86
C VAL A 70 -11.65 -7.63 8.32
N LYS A 71 -12.71 -6.85 8.53
CA LYS A 71 -13.20 -6.51 9.87
C LYS A 71 -13.64 -7.74 10.64
N GLY A 72 -14.45 -8.61 10.04
CA GLY A 72 -14.95 -9.78 10.72
C GLY A 72 -13.86 -10.79 11.07
N VAL A 73 -12.92 -11.05 10.14
CA VAL A 73 -11.76 -11.91 10.43
C VAL A 73 -10.88 -11.32 11.54
N PHE A 74 -10.69 -9.99 11.53
CA PHE A 74 -9.96 -9.31 12.59
C PHE A 74 -10.63 -9.50 13.97
N GLU A 75 -11.93 -9.28 14.06
CA GLU A 75 -12.69 -9.41 15.30
C GLU A 75 -12.67 -10.85 15.83
N VAL A 76 -12.82 -11.85 14.96
CA VAL A 76 -12.78 -13.28 15.33
C VAL A 76 -11.41 -13.68 15.88
N ILE A 77 -10.33 -13.34 15.19
CA ILE A 77 -8.97 -13.69 15.63
C ILE A 77 -8.59 -12.90 16.89
N LEU A 78 -9.04 -11.66 17.02
CA LEU A 78 -8.80 -10.86 18.22
C LEU A 78 -9.51 -11.44 19.45
N ALA A 79 -10.73 -11.98 19.28
CA ALA A 79 -11.47 -12.64 20.33
C ALA A 79 -10.89 -14.01 20.69
N ASP A 80 -10.33 -14.73 19.72
CA ASP A 80 -9.67 -16.02 19.93
C ASP A 80 -8.27 -16.05 19.30
N PRO A 81 -7.24 -15.57 20.00
CA PRO A 81 -5.86 -15.58 19.50
C PRO A 81 -5.27 -16.98 19.24
N SER A 82 -5.94 -18.06 19.65
CA SER A 82 -5.49 -19.43 19.33
C SER A 82 -5.62 -19.76 17.83
N LEU A 83 -6.35 -18.95 17.07
CA LEU A 83 -6.45 -19.02 15.62
C LEU A 83 -5.22 -18.49 14.89
N LEU A 84 -4.34 -17.78 15.57
CA LEU A 84 -3.06 -17.32 15.02
C LEU A 84 -2.07 -18.48 14.87
N PRO A 85 -1.26 -18.49 13.80
CA PRO A 85 -0.07 -19.34 13.74
C PRO A 85 0.86 -19.06 14.92
N ALA A 86 1.59 -20.08 15.38
CA ALA A 86 2.41 -20.01 16.59
C ALA A 86 3.49 -18.92 16.54
N ASP A 87 4.06 -18.66 15.37
CA ASP A 87 5.06 -17.61 15.13
C ASP A 87 4.47 -16.19 15.27
N HIS A 88 3.21 -15.98 14.85
CA HIS A 88 2.50 -14.73 15.09
C HIS A 88 2.06 -14.61 16.56
N ALA A 89 1.48 -15.66 17.14
CA ALA A 89 1.04 -15.66 18.54
C ALA A 89 2.18 -15.33 19.50
N ALA A 90 3.42 -15.75 19.21
CA ALA A 90 4.60 -15.44 19.98
C ALA A 90 4.94 -13.93 20.03
N GLN A 91 4.40 -13.13 19.13
CA GLN A 91 4.64 -11.66 19.06
C GLN A 91 3.67 -10.87 19.95
N ILE A 92 2.56 -11.48 20.39
CA ILE A 92 1.54 -10.80 21.20
C ILE A 92 2.12 -10.12 22.47
N PRO A 93 3.03 -10.72 23.25
CA PRO A 93 3.57 -10.07 24.43
C PRO A 93 4.36 -8.79 24.14
N THR A 94 4.93 -8.66 22.94
CA THR A 94 5.78 -7.53 22.53
C THR A 94 4.98 -6.46 21.80
N GLU A 95 4.16 -6.86 20.81
CA GLU A 95 3.46 -5.95 19.90
C GLU A 95 2.00 -5.67 20.30
N GLY A 96 1.46 -6.51 21.17
CA GLY A 96 0.05 -6.50 21.56
C GLY A 96 -0.85 -7.24 20.57
N PRO A 97 -2.03 -7.73 21.05
CA PRO A 97 -2.89 -8.60 20.27
C PRO A 97 -3.45 -7.94 18.99
N ALA A 98 -3.93 -6.70 19.08
CA ALA A 98 -4.53 -6.02 17.94
C ALA A 98 -3.52 -5.77 16.81
N ARG A 99 -2.29 -5.39 17.15
CA ARG A 99 -1.22 -5.19 16.16
C ARG A 99 -0.80 -6.51 15.52
N THR A 100 -0.61 -7.55 16.30
CA THR A 100 -0.25 -8.88 15.80
C THR A 100 -1.31 -9.43 14.83
N VAL A 101 -2.60 -9.28 15.16
CA VAL A 101 -3.69 -9.70 14.29
C VAL A 101 -3.71 -8.89 12.99
N ALA A 102 -3.53 -7.57 13.07
CA ALA A 102 -3.48 -6.71 11.89
C ALA A 102 -2.33 -7.09 10.95
N ASP A 103 -1.13 -7.33 11.49
CA ASP A 103 0.05 -7.72 10.71
C ASP A 103 -0.13 -9.12 10.08
N TYR A 104 -0.77 -10.05 10.79
CA TYR A 104 -1.11 -11.36 10.24
C TYR A 104 -2.10 -11.24 9.05
N ILE A 105 -3.17 -10.45 9.20
CA ILE A 105 -4.15 -10.22 8.13
C ILE A 105 -3.50 -9.51 6.93
N ALA A 106 -2.63 -8.53 7.17
CA ALA A 106 -1.92 -7.82 6.11
C ALA A 106 -1.02 -8.72 5.25
N GLY A 107 -0.60 -9.87 5.77
CA GLY A 107 0.16 -10.89 5.05
C GLY A 107 -0.69 -11.91 4.27
N MET A 108 -2.01 -11.85 4.39
CA MET A 108 -2.91 -12.80 3.72
C MET A 108 -3.11 -12.45 2.23
N THR A 109 -3.39 -13.48 1.44
CA THR A 109 -3.97 -13.30 0.10
C THR A 109 -5.50 -13.17 0.21
N ASP A 110 -6.13 -12.53 -0.78
CA ASP A 110 -7.59 -12.38 -0.84
C ASP A 110 -8.31 -13.74 -0.72
N THR A 111 -7.83 -14.74 -1.44
CA THR A 111 -8.39 -16.10 -1.38
C THR A 111 -8.30 -16.70 0.03
N TYR A 112 -7.23 -16.47 0.75
CA TYR A 112 -7.04 -17.05 2.08
C TYR A 112 -7.95 -16.39 3.12
N ILE A 113 -8.05 -15.07 3.12
CA ILE A 113 -8.93 -14.36 4.05
C ILE A 113 -10.40 -14.69 3.81
N GLU A 114 -10.83 -14.84 2.55
CA GLU A 114 -12.18 -15.28 2.19
C GLU A 114 -12.50 -16.69 2.71
N GLN A 115 -11.53 -17.60 2.68
CA GLN A 115 -11.68 -18.94 3.26
C GLN A 115 -11.84 -18.90 4.78
N LEU A 116 -11.08 -18.04 5.47
CA LEU A 116 -11.23 -17.85 6.91
C LEU A 116 -12.59 -17.25 7.25
N TRP A 117 -13.02 -16.24 6.51
CA TRP A 117 -14.34 -15.64 6.63
C TRP A 117 -15.44 -16.69 6.49
N ALA A 118 -15.40 -17.50 5.42
CA ALA A 118 -16.40 -18.53 5.18
C ALA A 118 -16.42 -19.61 6.27
N ARG A 119 -15.27 -19.89 6.89
CA ARG A 119 -15.14 -20.92 7.93
C ARG A 119 -15.69 -20.50 9.28
N HIS A 120 -15.55 -19.23 9.63
CA HIS A 120 -15.82 -18.73 10.99
C HIS A 120 -17.02 -17.80 11.09
N LEU A 121 -17.51 -17.25 9.97
CA LEU A 121 -18.54 -16.20 9.97
C LEU A 121 -19.73 -16.47 9.02
N LYS A 122 -19.66 -17.49 8.18
CA LYS A 122 -20.77 -18.03 7.38
C LYS A 122 -21.18 -19.38 7.90
#